data_d09f3471745268d064df10e74c0bca3e
#
_entry.id   d09f3471745268d064df10e74c0bca3e
#
_cell.length_a   1.000
_cell.length_b   1.000
_cell.length_c   1.000
_cell.angle_alpha   90.00
_cell.angle_beta   90.00
_cell.angle_gamma   90.00
#
_symmetry.space_group_name_H-M   'P 1'
#
loop_
_entity.id
_entity.type
_entity.pdbx_description
1 polymer ?
#
loop_
_entity_poly.entity_id
_entity_poly.type
_entity_poly.pdbx_seq_one_letter_code
_entity_poly.pdbx_strand_id
1 'polypeptide(L)'
;MRQLITLSLLASVLILSCRPKAADQTPSAGEINPERFAVIGGAEMGGFMDDAFHDEGQEASLGNLLATQLQKVGLIDFIQPAVSSTIGCNTSGKSKLILGYKTDCLGATSLSPIRYSATGDQLVFSQPYTKEHQNFGIPEFKVSSLWTSGYAAENEYFARLTPNPSSDKVASKFLSTNPTFFAMMLGVDDVLGYAKKGASAGEMTPVNGFSSNLTELIDSLMVKGAKGILATVPDISELPYFTTIPYNGLNLTADKAASLNQIFNPIGISFQVGPNPFIIEDPAIGGFGVRKMVEGECVLLAVPLDSVKCYQMGSVFPFRDEFVLTLDEMDEIQARISQYNAVISQLANDNNLAVVDAYSFYKKLKSGMMYNGINMSLTFVSGGAVSLDGLHLTPRGNALLANEFIRSINTKYNSTVPLLNATSFRGTRFP
;
A
#
# COMPACT_ATOMS: atom_id res chain seq x y z
N MET A 1 63.78 -23.02 -15.15
CA MET A 1 62.78 -24.10 -15.20
C MET A 1 62.05 -24.34 -13.89
N ARG A 2 62.70 -24.40 -12.72
CA ARG A 2 61.96 -24.60 -11.43
C ARG A 2 60.97 -23.49 -11.08
N GLN A 3 61.27 -22.22 -11.35
CA GLN A 3 60.35 -21.10 -11.06
C GLN A 3 59.13 -21.01 -11.99
N LEU A 4 59.24 -21.48 -13.22
CA LEU A 4 58.11 -21.57 -14.17
C LEU A 4 57.10 -22.68 -13.80
N ILE A 5 57.60 -23.79 -13.23
CA ILE A 5 56.77 -24.90 -12.81
C ILE A 5 55.97 -24.54 -11.54
N THR A 6 56.55 -23.76 -10.59
CA THR A 6 55.82 -23.28 -9.40
C THR A 6 54.76 -22.25 -9.75
N LEU A 7 54.96 -21.36 -10.71
CA LEU A 7 53.93 -20.41 -11.14
C LEU A 7 52.77 -21.10 -11.87
N SER A 8 53.05 -22.14 -12.66
CA SER A 8 52.04 -22.94 -13.38
C SER A 8 51.17 -23.75 -12.40
N LEU A 9 51.71 -24.25 -11.28
CA LEU A 9 50.94 -24.97 -10.24
C LEU A 9 50.07 -24.02 -9.44
N LEU A 10 50.52 -22.79 -9.14
CA LEU A 10 49.72 -21.77 -8.45
C LEU A 10 48.56 -21.28 -9.30
N ALA A 11 48.74 -21.13 -10.61
CA ALA A 11 47.66 -20.75 -11.54
C ALA A 11 46.58 -21.85 -11.68
N SER A 12 46.99 -23.12 -11.57
CA SER A 12 46.04 -24.26 -11.68
C SER A 12 45.15 -24.42 -10.42
N VAL A 13 45.59 -23.99 -9.26
CA VAL A 13 44.80 -24.05 -8.02
C VAL A 13 43.73 -22.95 -7.97
N LEU A 14 43.92 -21.83 -8.67
CA LEU A 14 42.93 -20.75 -8.73
C LEU A 14 41.70 -21.06 -9.64
N ILE A 15 41.80 -22.04 -10.50
CA ILE A 15 40.71 -22.43 -11.40
C ILE A 15 39.77 -23.47 -10.75
N LEU A 16 40.13 -24.09 -9.66
CA LEU A 16 39.34 -25.06 -8.89
C LEU A 16 38.52 -24.41 -7.75
N SER A 17 38.29 -23.09 -7.81
CA SER A 17 37.25 -22.47 -7.00
C SER A 17 35.88 -22.94 -7.50
N CYS A 18 35.49 -24.15 -7.10
CA CYS A 18 34.09 -24.56 -7.15
C CYS A 18 33.27 -23.50 -6.44
N ARG A 19 32.55 -22.67 -7.18
CA ARG A 19 31.39 -21.99 -6.60
C ARG A 19 30.50 -23.10 -6.05
N PRO A 20 30.23 -23.15 -4.74
CA PRO A 20 29.25 -24.09 -4.25
C PRO A 20 27.97 -23.75 -5.02
N LYS A 21 27.50 -24.65 -5.88
CA LYS A 21 26.11 -24.62 -6.30
C LYS A 21 25.34 -24.63 -5.01
N ALA A 22 24.68 -23.54 -4.67
CA ALA A 22 23.63 -23.60 -3.66
C ALA A 22 22.78 -24.82 -4.07
N ALA A 23 22.71 -25.81 -3.22
CA ALA A 23 21.90 -26.99 -3.48
C ALA A 23 20.50 -26.43 -3.76
N ASP A 24 19.97 -26.64 -4.95
CA ASP A 24 18.59 -26.31 -5.29
C ASP A 24 17.74 -27.07 -4.27
N GLN A 25 17.34 -26.38 -3.21
CA GLN A 25 16.46 -26.98 -2.22
C GLN A 25 15.15 -27.33 -2.93
N THR A 26 14.77 -28.58 -2.92
CA THR A 26 13.47 -28.98 -3.45
C THR A 26 12.39 -28.22 -2.70
N PRO A 27 11.49 -27.52 -3.40
CA PRO A 27 10.39 -26.81 -2.76
C PRO A 27 9.58 -27.74 -1.86
N SER A 28 9.29 -27.30 -0.63
CA SER A 28 8.57 -28.06 0.37
C SER A 28 7.60 -27.18 1.14
N ALA A 29 6.42 -27.70 1.42
CA ALA A 29 5.43 -27.03 2.26
C ALA A 29 5.85 -26.99 3.75
N GLY A 30 6.82 -27.82 4.17
CA GLY A 30 7.18 -27.92 5.59
C GLY A 30 5.99 -28.34 6.44
N GLU A 31 5.64 -27.51 7.42
CA GLU A 31 4.54 -27.78 8.35
C GLU A 31 3.19 -27.21 7.92
N ILE A 32 3.09 -26.51 6.78
CA ILE A 32 1.81 -25.99 6.29
C ILE A 32 1.12 -27.01 5.38
N ASN A 33 -0.21 -26.98 5.38
CA ASN A 33 -1.03 -27.61 4.35
C ASN A 33 -1.58 -26.51 3.42
N PRO A 34 -0.99 -26.27 2.25
CA PRO A 34 -1.43 -25.20 1.35
C PRO A 34 -2.60 -25.59 0.45
N GLU A 35 -3.13 -26.84 0.50
CA GLU A 35 -4.15 -27.32 -0.45
C GLU A 35 -5.34 -26.37 -0.62
N ARG A 36 -5.80 -25.78 0.47
CA ARG A 36 -6.83 -24.75 0.47
C ARG A 36 -6.27 -23.47 1.07
N PHE A 37 -5.68 -22.66 0.21
CA PHE A 37 -5.16 -21.35 0.57
C PHE A 37 -6.20 -20.28 0.30
N ALA A 38 -6.40 -19.36 1.24
CA ALA A 38 -7.23 -18.18 1.06
C ALA A 38 -6.58 -16.95 1.66
N VAL A 39 -6.89 -15.79 1.08
CA VAL A 39 -6.36 -14.49 1.54
C VAL A 39 -7.47 -13.50 1.83
N ILE A 40 -7.24 -12.65 2.84
CA ILE A 40 -8.13 -11.53 3.17
C ILE A 40 -7.30 -10.29 3.49
N GLY A 41 -7.74 -9.14 3.00
CA GLY A 41 -7.07 -7.86 3.21
C GLY A 41 -7.63 -6.74 2.36
N GLY A 42 -6.89 -5.65 2.27
CA GLY A 42 -7.21 -4.47 1.48
C GLY A 42 -6.71 -4.54 0.03
N ALA A 43 -6.32 -3.39 -0.46
CA ALA A 43 -5.90 -3.11 -1.82
C ALA A 43 -4.79 -4.03 -2.35
N GLU A 44 -3.72 -4.25 -1.58
CA GLU A 44 -2.58 -5.06 -1.98
C GLU A 44 -2.98 -6.52 -2.21
N MET A 45 -3.83 -7.09 -1.34
CA MET A 45 -4.34 -8.45 -1.49
C MET A 45 -5.20 -8.61 -2.74
N GLY A 46 -6.00 -7.58 -3.08
CA GLY A 46 -6.88 -7.58 -4.25
C GLY A 46 -6.20 -7.16 -5.55
N GLY A 47 -5.07 -6.46 -5.48
CA GLY A 47 -4.37 -5.90 -6.63
C GLY A 47 -4.92 -4.58 -7.14
N PHE A 48 -5.49 -3.76 -6.23
CA PHE A 48 -5.82 -2.38 -6.54
C PHE A 48 -4.55 -1.53 -6.56
N MET A 49 -4.32 -0.83 -7.64
CA MET A 49 -3.18 0.08 -7.83
C MET A 49 -3.48 1.09 -8.93
N ASP A 50 -2.67 2.14 -9.04
CA ASP A 50 -2.88 3.21 -10.02
C ASP A 50 -4.32 3.79 -9.93
N ASP A 51 -4.88 3.83 -8.71
CA ASP A 51 -6.22 4.31 -8.37
C ASP A 51 -7.36 3.59 -9.13
N ALA A 52 -7.21 2.29 -9.44
CA ALA A 52 -8.28 1.47 -10.03
C ALA A 52 -8.04 -0.04 -9.86
N PHE A 53 -9.12 -0.82 -9.91
CA PHE A 53 -9.04 -2.24 -10.24
C PHE A 53 -8.88 -2.42 -11.74
N HIS A 54 -7.85 -3.16 -12.16
CA HIS A 54 -7.58 -3.52 -13.54
C HIS A 54 -6.86 -4.88 -13.61
N ASP A 55 -6.84 -5.49 -14.78
CA ASP A 55 -6.28 -6.83 -15.02
C ASP A 55 -4.85 -7.00 -14.50
N GLU A 56 -3.93 -6.15 -14.95
CA GLU A 56 -2.51 -6.23 -14.58
C GLU A 56 -2.27 -6.06 -13.07
N GLY A 57 -3.05 -5.19 -12.41
CA GLY A 57 -3.01 -5.01 -10.96
C GLY A 57 -3.38 -6.29 -10.24
N GLN A 58 -4.44 -6.95 -10.69
CA GLN A 58 -4.91 -8.19 -10.09
C GLN A 58 -3.99 -9.37 -10.36
N GLU A 59 -3.38 -9.47 -11.56
CA GLU A 59 -2.36 -10.49 -11.83
C GLU A 59 -1.18 -10.39 -10.87
N ALA A 60 -0.80 -9.18 -10.49
CA ALA A 60 0.28 -8.89 -9.56
C ALA A 60 -0.20 -8.59 -8.13
N SER A 61 -1.42 -8.97 -7.77
CA SER A 61 -1.91 -8.84 -6.40
C SER A 61 -1.08 -9.69 -5.44
N LEU A 62 -0.92 -9.23 -4.20
CA LEU A 62 -0.21 -9.98 -3.17
C LEU A 62 -0.80 -11.39 -2.99
N GLY A 63 -2.14 -11.52 -3.00
CA GLY A 63 -2.82 -12.82 -2.90
C GLY A 63 -2.45 -13.78 -4.03
N ASN A 64 -2.46 -13.31 -5.28
CA ASN A 64 -2.12 -14.13 -6.44
C ASN A 64 -0.63 -14.50 -6.49
N LEU A 65 0.25 -13.57 -6.11
CA LEU A 65 1.69 -13.80 -6.04
C LEU A 65 2.05 -14.87 -5.01
N LEU A 66 1.42 -14.83 -3.84
CA LEU A 66 1.58 -15.86 -2.80
C LEU A 66 1.06 -17.21 -3.28
N ALA A 67 -0.13 -17.24 -3.87
CA ALA A 67 -0.72 -18.47 -4.41
C ALA A 67 0.19 -19.11 -5.47
N THR A 68 0.72 -18.32 -6.41
CA THR A 68 1.64 -18.81 -7.45
C THR A 68 2.89 -19.49 -6.86
N GLN A 69 3.42 -19.03 -5.74
CA GLN A 69 4.55 -19.67 -5.08
C GLN A 69 4.12 -20.91 -4.28
N LEU A 70 2.96 -20.86 -3.63
CA LEU A 70 2.42 -21.98 -2.88
C LEU A 70 2.01 -23.16 -3.79
N GLN A 71 1.64 -22.92 -5.07
CA GLN A 71 1.43 -23.98 -6.05
C GLN A 71 2.66 -24.88 -6.25
N LYS A 72 3.86 -24.34 -6.05
CA LYS A 72 5.12 -25.10 -6.14
C LYS A 72 5.33 -26.07 -4.97
N VAL A 73 4.54 -25.93 -3.92
CA VAL A 73 4.62 -26.73 -2.70
C VAL A 73 3.30 -27.42 -2.32
N GLY A 74 2.34 -27.51 -3.25
CA GLY A 74 1.14 -28.34 -3.08
C GLY A 74 -0.20 -27.59 -3.00
N LEU A 75 -0.26 -26.28 -3.25
CA LEU A 75 -1.54 -25.62 -3.48
C LEU A 75 -2.16 -26.15 -4.79
N ILE A 76 -3.38 -26.64 -4.69
CA ILE A 76 -4.07 -27.29 -5.81
C ILE A 76 -4.70 -26.22 -6.72
N ASP A 77 -5.48 -25.33 -6.13
CA ASP A 77 -6.22 -24.32 -6.87
C ASP A 77 -6.35 -23.02 -6.07
N PHE A 78 -6.34 -21.90 -6.78
CA PHE A 78 -6.56 -20.57 -6.21
C PHE A 78 -7.29 -19.71 -7.24
N ILE A 79 -8.52 -19.40 -6.97
CA ILE A 79 -9.37 -18.60 -7.85
C ILE A 79 -9.41 -17.17 -7.34
N GLN A 80 -8.90 -16.27 -8.17
CA GLN A 80 -9.02 -14.84 -7.96
C GLN A 80 -10.23 -14.30 -8.71
N PRO A 81 -11.08 -13.45 -8.08
CA PRO A 81 -12.20 -12.82 -8.77
C PRO A 81 -11.68 -11.69 -9.68
N ALA A 82 -11.01 -12.09 -10.76
CA ALA A 82 -10.33 -11.18 -11.68
C ALA A 82 -11.32 -10.37 -12.54
N VAL A 83 -10.90 -9.15 -12.88
CA VAL A 83 -11.50 -8.32 -13.92
C VAL A 83 -10.67 -8.44 -15.20
N SER A 84 -11.32 -8.38 -16.36
CA SER A 84 -10.64 -8.43 -17.66
C SER A 84 -10.40 -7.04 -18.27
N SER A 85 -10.52 -5.99 -17.46
CA SER A 85 -10.42 -4.61 -17.91
C SER A 85 -8.98 -4.09 -17.82
N THR A 86 -8.40 -3.70 -18.94
CA THR A 86 -7.11 -2.99 -19.01
C THR A 86 -7.25 -1.51 -18.64
N ILE A 87 -8.43 -0.92 -18.83
CA ILE A 87 -8.75 0.47 -18.47
C ILE A 87 -8.89 0.61 -16.97
N GLY A 88 -9.52 -0.37 -16.34
CA GLY A 88 -9.84 -0.38 -14.93
C GLY A 88 -10.92 0.63 -14.53
N CYS A 89 -11.36 0.50 -13.28
CA CYS A 89 -12.32 1.43 -12.67
C CYS A 89 -12.13 1.51 -11.15
N ASN A 90 -12.38 2.69 -10.59
CA ASN A 90 -12.59 2.86 -9.16
C ASN A 90 -14.08 3.20 -8.87
N THR A 91 -14.45 3.24 -7.59
CA THR A 91 -15.83 3.55 -7.16
C THR A 91 -16.31 4.95 -7.55
N SER A 92 -15.40 5.86 -7.92
CA SER A 92 -15.75 7.16 -8.49
C SER A 92 -15.93 7.14 -10.01
N GLY A 93 -15.93 5.97 -10.63
CA GLY A 93 -16.09 5.80 -12.09
C GLY A 93 -14.87 6.23 -12.91
N LYS A 94 -13.69 6.37 -12.29
CA LYS A 94 -12.48 6.83 -12.98
C LYS A 94 -11.61 5.65 -13.43
N SER A 95 -10.97 5.80 -14.61
CA SER A 95 -9.98 4.85 -15.13
C SER A 95 -8.70 4.89 -14.31
N LYS A 96 -7.86 3.86 -14.48
CA LYS A 96 -6.53 3.83 -13.87
C LYS A 96 -5.67 5.03 -14.26
N LEU A 97 -4.70 5.34 -13.41
CA LEU A 97 -3.65 6.31 -13.69
C LEU A 97 -2.55 5.69 -14.56
N ILE A 98 -2.03 6.50 -15.47
CA ILE A 98 -0.80 6.24 -16.23
C ILE A 98 0.12 7.45 -16.11
N LEU A 99 1.40 7.25 -16.33
CA LEU A 99 2.34 8.37 -16.46
C LEU A 99 2.26 8.91 -17.89
N GLY A 100 1.96 10.19 -18.02
CA GLY A 100 1.83 10.85 -19.32
C GLY A 100 2.16 12.33 -19.24
N TYR A 101 2.11 13.01 -20.37
CA TYR A 101 2.37 14.46 -20.41
C TYR A 101 1.11 15.26 -20.08
N LYS A 102 1.21 16.16 -19.11
CA LYS A 102 0.16 17.12 -18.74
C LYS A 102 0.69 18.53 -18.88
N THR A 103 -0.06 19.38 -19.55
CA THR A 103 0.20 20.82 -19.57
C THR A 103 -0.56 21.46 -18.42
N ASP A 104 0.15 22.19 -17.57
CA ASP A 104 -0.46 22.90 -16.44
C ASP A 104 -1.06 24.25 -16.87
N CYS A 105 -1.70 24.92 -15.91
CA CYS A 105 -2.36 26.23 -16.15
C CYS A 105 -1.41 27.37 -16.51
N LEU A 106 -0.10 27.18 -16.38
CA LEU A 106 0.94 28.15 -16.82
C LEU A 106 1.50 27.80 -18.20
N GLY A 107 0.99 26.74 -18.85
CA GLY A 107 1.46 26.30 -20.15
C GLY A 107 2.72 25.40 -20.11
N ALA A 108 3.21 25.04 -18.93
CA ALA A 108 4.35 24.13 -18.79
C ALA A 108 3.90 22.67 -18.90
N THR A 109 4.55 21.91 -19.80
CA THR A 109 4.27 20.48 -19.98
C THR A 109 5.28 19.65 -19.23
N SER A 110 4.80 18.71 -18.41
CA SER A 110 5.62 17.79 -17.62
C SER A 110 5.01 16.41 -17.54
N LEU A 111 5.84 15.41 -17.22
CA LEU A 111 5.37 14.06 -16.88
C LEU A 111 4.58 14.10 -15.57
N SER A 112 3.37 13.57 -15.59
CA SER A 112 2.44 13.57 -14.46
C SER A 112 1.55 12.34 -14.50
N PRO A 113 1.03 11.85 -13.37
CA PRO A 113 -0.09 10.91 -13.38
C PRO A 113 -1.30 11.55 -14.08
N ILE A 114 -1.80 10.86 -15.10
CA ILE A 114 -3.03 11.25 -15.82
C ILE A 114 -3.95 10.05 -15.93
N ARG A 115 -5.24 10.26 -16.15
CA ARG A 115 -6.18 9.16 -16.39
C ARG A 115 -5.92 8.53 -17.75
N TYR A 116 -5.99 7.19 -17.80
CA TYR A 116 -5.84 6.44 -19.05
C TYR A 116 -6.96 6.78 -20.06
N SER A 117 -8.17 6.96 -19.56
CA SER A 117 -9.33 7.43 -20.33
C SER A 117 -10.20 8.36 -19.47
N ALA A 118 -11.12 9.09 -20.11
CA ALA A 118 -12.03 10.02 -19.43
C ALA A 118 -12.91 9.34 -18.37
N THR A 119 -13.31 8.09 -18.63
CA THR A 119 -14.13 7.27 -17.73
C THR A 119 -13.49 5.91 -17.51
N GLY A 120 -13.74 5.30 -16.36
CA GLY A 120 -13.40 3.93 -16.05
C GLY A 120 -14.34 2.93 -16.74
N ASP A 121 -13.92 1.68 -16.76
CA ASP A 121 -14.74 0.57 -17.26
C ASP A 121 -15.73 0.12 -16.19
N GLN A 122 -16.98 0.54 -16.31
CA GLN A 122 -18.05 0.24 -15.35
C GLN A 122 -18.36 -1.27 -15.24
N LEU A 123 -17.93 -2.10 -16.19
CA LEU A 123 -18.11 -3.56 -16.10
C LEU A 123 -17.37 -4.17 -14.91
N VAL A 124 -16.35 -3.48 -14.38
CA VAL A 124 -15.64 -3.89 -13.17
C VAL A 124 -16.59 -4.11 -11.99
N PHE A 125 -17.61 -3.28 -11.85
CA PHE A 125 -18.59 -3.35 -10.75
C PHE A 125 -19.93 -3.92 -11.16
N SER A 126 -20.38 -3.71 -12.41
CA SER A 126 -21.69 -4.13 -12.87
C SER A 126 -21.82 -5.63 -13.16
N GLN A 127 -20.70 -6.35 -13.17
CA GLN A 127 -20.66 -7.81 -13.35
C GLN A 127 -20.17 -8.50 -12.07
N PRO A 128 -21.07 -8.88 -11.14
CA PRO A 128 -20.67 -9.54 -9.91
C PRO A 128 -20.00 -10.88 -10.20
N TYR A 129 -18.93 -11.16 -9.45
CA TYR A 129 -18.26 -12.44 -9.48
C TYR A 129 -18.95 -13.40 -8.51
N THR A 130 -19.80 -14.28 -9.02
CA THR A 130 -20.65 -15.16 -8.20
C THR A 130 -20.05 -16.55 -7.96
N LYS A 131 -18.89 -16.85 -8.57
CA LYS A 131 -18.21 -18.14 -8.39
C LYS A 131 -17.47 -18.17 -7.05
N GLU A 132 -17.16 -19.39 -6.59
CA GLU A 132 -16.25 -19.57 -5.45
C GLU A 132 -14.89 -18.95 -5.77
N HIS A 133 -14.29 -18.31 -4.79
CA HIS A 133 -12.98 -17.67 -4.89
C HIS A 133 -12.29 -17.68 -3.53
N GLN A 134 -10.97 -17.52 -3.54
CA GLN A 134 -10.13 -17.57 -2.34
C GLN A 134 -9.44 -16.23 -2.06
N ASN A 135 -9.57 -15.24 -2.95
CA ASN A 135 -9.02 -13.90 -2.70
C ASN A 135 -10.13 -12.93 -2.27
N PHE A 136 -10.05 -12.49 -1.01
CA PHE A 136 -10.88 -11.45 -0.39
C PHE A 136 -10.05 -10.18 -0.16
N GLY A 137 -9.29 -9.79 -1.16
CA GLY A 137 -8.65 -8.48 -1.23
C GLY A 137 -9.67 -7.42 -1.63
N ILE A 138 -10.12 -6.63 -0.66
CA ILE A 138 -11.19 -5.66 -0.78
C ILE A 138 -10.63 -4.28 -0.45
N PRO A 139 -10.42 -3.39 -1.44
CA PRO A 139 -10.01 -2.02 -1.15
C PRO A 139 -11.00 -1.30 -0.24
N GLU A 140 -10.49 -0.38 0.56
CA GLU A 140 -11.26 0.42 1.52
C GLU A 140 -11.96 -0.41 2.62
N PHE A 141 -11.51 -1.64 2.84
CA PHE A 141 -12.09 -2.57 3.80
C PHE A 141 -11.50 -2.40 5.20
N LYS A 142 -12.37 -2.06 6.16
CA LYS A 142 -12.01 -1.93 7.57
C LYS A 142 -12.32 -3.21 8.36
N VAL A 143 -11.50 -3.50 9.35
CA VAL A 143 -11.73 -4.61 10.30
C VAL A 143 -13.06 -4.47 11.03
N SER A 144 -13.52 -3.23 11.28
CA SER A 144 -14.85 -2.97 11.85
C SER A 144 -16.00 -3.53 11.02
N SER A 145 -15.81 -3.76 9.72
CA SER A 145 -16.85 -4.24 8.79
C SER A 145 -16.83 -5.75 8.57
N LEU A 146 -15.89 -6.50 9.18
CA LEU A 146 -15.74 -7.95 9.03
C LEU A 146 -17.05 -8.71 9.19
N TRP A 147 -17.85 -8.35 10.21
CA TRP A 147 -19.05 -9.04 10.61
C TRP A 147 -20.35 -8.28 10.26
N THR A 148 -20.24 -7.18 9.50
CA THR A 148 -21.40 -6.35 9.13
C THR A 148 -22.22 -7.01 8.03
N SER A 149 -23.48 -7.31 8.31
CA SER A 149 -24.47 -7.70 7.28
C SER A 149 -24.78 -6.50 6.39
N GLY A 150 -24.88 -6.75 5.06
CA GLY A 150 -25.21 -5.68 4.13
C GLY A 150 -24.07 -4.72 3.81
N TYR A 151 -22.84 -5.01 4.25
CA TYR A 151 -21.65 -4.20 3.97
C TYR A 151 -21.43 -3.93 2.46
N ALA A 152 -21.95 -4.79 1.59
CA ALA A 152 -21.91 -4.58 0.14
C ALA A 152 -22.63 -3.30 -0.33
N ALA A 153 -23.53 -2.73 0.48
CA ALA A 153 -24.16 -1.44 0.18
C ALA A 153 -23.20 -0.26 0.43
N GLU A 154 -22.18 -0.46 1.26
CA GLU A 154 -21.18 0.56 1.64
C GLU A 154 -19.88 0.42 0.85
N ASN A 155 -19.61 -0.78 0.28
CA ASN A 155 -18.36 -1.09 -0.41
C ASN A 155 -18.62 -1.85 -1.70
N GLU A 156 -18.52 -1.17 -2.84
CA GLU A 156 -18.74 -1.76 -4.17
C GLU A 156 -17.71 -2.84 -4.52
N TYR A 157 -16.49 -2.78 -3.95
CA TYR A 157 -15.48 -3.83 -4.13
C TYR A 157 -15.91 -5.14 -3.46
N PHE A 158 -16.62 -5.08 -2.35
CA PHE A 158 -17.22 -6.27 -1.76
C PHE A 158 -18.53 -6.66 -2.48
N ALA A 159 -19.33 -5.69 -2.91
CA ALA A 159 -20.59 -5.97 -3.63
C ALA A 159 -20.38 -6.87 -4.85
N ARG A 160 -19.27 -6.71 -5.57
CA ARG A 160 -18.93 -7.56 -6.71
C ARG A 160 -18.57 -9.01 -6.34
N LEU A 161 -18.26 -9.29 -5.08
CA LEU A 161 -17.79 -10.60 -4.59
C LEU A 161 -18.89 -11.43 -3.94
N THR A 162 -20.11 -10.90 -3.86
CA THR A 162 -21.19 -11.59 -3.16
C THR A 162 -22.47 -11.68 -3.99
N PRO A 163 -23.11 -12.85 -4.04
CA PRO A 163 -24.43 -13.00 -4.67
C PRO A 163 -25.57 -12.46 -3.78
N ASN A 164 -25.33 -12.26 -2.47
CA ASN A 164 -26.35 -11.82 -1.51
C ASN A 164 -25.92 -10.54 -0.78
N PRO A 165 -25.88 -9.38 -1.46
CA PRO A 165 -25.28 -8.16 -0.94
C PRO A 165 -25.95 -7.62 0.33
N SER A 166 -27.22 -7.97 0.61
CA SER A 166 -27.94 -7.52 1.80
C SER A 166 -27.64 -8.35 3.06
N SER A 167 -27.12 -9.56 2.94
CA SER A 167 -26.96 -10.48 4.07
C SER A 167 -25.54 -11.01 4.27
N ASP A 168 -24.77 -11.12 3.19
CA ASP A 168 -23.42 -11.67 3.28
C ASP A 168 -22.49 -10.75 4.08
N LYS A 169 -21.67 -11.39 4.91
CA LYS A 169 -20.60 -10.74 5.69
C LYS A 169 -19.25 -11.18 5.13
N VAL A 170 -18.27 -10.28 5.10
CA VAL A 170 -16.93 -10.58 4.58
C VAL A 170 -16.32 -11.77 5.30
N ALA A 171 -16.33 -11.78 6.63
CA ALA A 171 -15.77 -12.86 7.43
C ALA A 171 -16.46 -14.20 7.17
N SER A 172 -17.79 -14.22 7.06
CA SER A 172 -18.54 -15.46 6.79
C SER A 172 -18.22 -16.03 5.41
N LYS A 173 -18.09 -15.19 4.40
CA LYS A 173 -17.69 -15.59 3.04
C LYS A 173 -16.26 -16.13 3.03
N PHE A 174 -15.33 -15.44 3.68
CA PHE A 174 -13.96 -15.91 3.81
C PHE A 174 -13.88 -17.28 4.53
N LEU A 175 -14.56 -17.44 5.66
CA LEU A 175 -14.61 -18.67 6.42
C LEU A 175 -15.26 -19.83 5.66
N SER A 176 -16.16 -19.56 4.72
CA SER A 176 -16.81 -20.57 3.88
C SER A 176 -15.83 -21.26 2.91
N THR A 177 -14.70 -20.64 2.58
CA THR A 177 -13.64 -21.26 1.77
C THR A 177 -12.93 -22.40 2.51
N ASN A 178 -13.15 -22.50 3.84
CA ASN A 178 -12.58 -23.50 4.72
C ASN A 178 -11.06 -23.68 4.53
N PRO A 179 -10.26 -22.60 4.68
CA PRO A 179 -8.84 -22.64 4.37
C PRO A 179 -8.07 -23.54 5.35
N THR A 180 -7.10 -24.26 4.83
CA THR A 180 -6.09 -24.98 5.64
C THR A 180 -4.86 -24.11 5.91
N PHE A 181 -4.63 -23.13 5.01
CA PHE A 181 -3.63 -22.09 5.17
C PHE A 181 -4.20 -20.74 4.74
N PHE A 182 -3.89 -19.67 5.46
CA PHE A 182 -4.39 -18.35 5.15
C PHE A 182 -3.31 -17.25 5.26
N ALA A 183 -3.50 -16.16 4.52
CA ALA A 183 -2.72 -14.93 4.69
C ALA A 183 -3.65 -13.73 4.90
N MET A 184 -3.31 -12.87 5.86
CA MET A 184 -4.07 -11.68 6.21
C MET A 184 -3.19 -10.44 6.20
N MET A 185 -3.68 -9.37 5.58
CA MET A 185 -3.15 -8.02 5.69
C MET A 185 -4.33 -7.07 5.91
N LEU A 186 -4.70 -6.89 7.17
CA LEU A 186 -5.85 -6.11 7.62
C LEU A 186 -5.38 -4.93 8.49
N GLY A 187 -6.18 -3.87 8.55
CA GLY A 187 -5.93 -2.69 9.37
C GLY A 187 -5.35 -1.49 8.61
N VAL A 188 -4.93 -1.66 7.37
CA VAL A 188 -4.41 -0.55 6.55
C VAL A 188 -5.52 0.48 6.30
N ASP A 189 -6.67 0.04 5.81
CA ASP A 189 -7.80 0.92 5.50
C ASP A 189 -8.50 1.47 6.76
N ASP A 190 -8.28 0.85 7.93
CA ASP A 190 -8.77 1.34 9.23
C ASP A 190 -8.13 2.68 9.63
N VAL A 191 -6.91 2.97 9.12
CA VAL A 191 -6.21 4.25 9.32
C VAL A 191 -6.13 5.07 8.04
N LEU A 192 -5.93 4.44 6.88
CA LEU A 192 -5.73 5.14 5.61
C LEU A 192 -6.96 5.94 5.19
N GLY A 193 -8.17 5.42 5.44
CA GLY A 193 -9.41 6.12 5.11
C GLY A 193 -9.58 7.45 5.85
N TYR A 194 -9.03 7.57 7.06
CA TYR A 194 -8.96 8.78 7.86
C TYR A 194 -7.84 9.71 7.36
N ALA A 195 -6.63 9.18 7.22
CA ALA A 195 -5.44 9.96 6.87
C ALA A 195 -5.53 10.59 5.46
N LYS A 196 -6.04 9.88 4.45
CA LYS A 196 -6.13 10.38 3.07
C LYS A 196 -7.13 11.52 2.88
N LYS A 197 -7.89 11.87 3.93
CA LYS A 197 -8.85 12.98 3.97
C LYS A 197 -8.41 14.10 4.92
N GLY A 198 -7.15 14.14 5.31
CA GLY A 198 -6.65 15.15 6.24
C GLY A 198 -7.33 15.07 7.60
N ALA A 199 -7.61 13.88 8.10
CA ALA A 199 -8.33 13.66 9.36
C ALA A 199 -9.71 14.37 9.46
N SER A 200 -10.12 15.10 8.42
CA SER A 200 -11.33 15.93 8.39
C SER A 200 -12.62 15.13 8.27
N ALA A 201 -12.55 13.86 7.91
CA ALA A 201 -13.74 13.03 7.72
C ALA A 201 -13.47 11.54 7.99
N GLY A 202 -14.42 10.91 8.66
CA GLY A 202 -14.35 9.52 9.07
C GLY A 202 -13.62 9.33 10.40
N GLU A 203 -13.54 8.08 10.82
CA GLU A 203 -12.88 7.69 12.06
C GLU A 203 -11.99 6.47 11.82
N MET A 204 -10.91 6.39 12.55
CA MET A 204 -10.12 5.16 12.65
C MET A 204 -10.87 4.16 13.51
N THR A 205 -10.87 2.89 13.13
CA THR A 205 -11.52 1.84 13.92
C THR A 205 -11.02 1.85 15.36
N PRO A 206 -11.90 1.91 16.37
CA PRO A 206 -11.49 1.81 17.76
C PRO A 206 -10.73 0.51 18.04
N VAL A 207 -9.65 0.57 18.85
CA VAL A 207 -8.77 -0.58 19.09
C VAL A 207 -9.50 -1.80 19.64
N ASN A 208 -10.47 -1.59 20.52
CA ASN A 208 -11.27 -2.69 21.09
C ASN A 208 -12.10 -3.38 20.01
N GLY A 209 -12.72 -2.61 19.10
CA GLY A 209 -13.48 -3.16 17.96
C GLY A 209 -12.58 -3.88 16.97
N PHE A 210 -11.40 -3.31 16.68
CA PHE A 210 -10.37 -3.95 15.86
C PHE A 210 -9.94 -5.30 16.48
N SER A 211 -9.61 -5.30 17.76
CA SER A 211 -9.17 -6.50 18.47
C SER A 211 -10.27 -7.57 18.50
N SER A 212 -11.50 -7.22 18.90
CA SER A 212 -12.58 -8.21 19.01
C SER A 212 -12.96 -8.83 17.70
N ASN A 213 -13.08 -8.03 16.63
CA ASN A 213 -13.44 -8.53 15.30
C ASN A 213 -12.36 -9.44 14.69
N LEU A 214 -11.10 -9.09 14.89
CA LEU A 214 -9.98 -9.89 14.38
C LEU A 214 -9.82 -11.18 15.20
N THR A 215 -9.99 -11.13 16.53
CA THR A 215 -9.98 -12.31 17.40
C THR A 215 -11.04 -13.32 16.97
N GLU A 216 -12.29 -12.88 16.79
CA GLU A 216 -13.39 -13.76 16.36
C GLU A 216 -13.10 -14.46 15.03
N LEU A 217 -12.48 -13.75 14.07
CA LEU A 217 -12.08 -14.32 12.80
C LEU A 217 -10.98 -15.38 12.96
N ILE A 218 -9.94 -15.07 13.74
CA ILE A 218 -8.81 -15.98 13.98
C ILE A 218 -9.27 -17.21 14.75
N ASP A 219 -10.04 -17.05 15.82
CA ASP A 219 -10.58 -18.18 16.61
C ASP A 219 -11.40 -19.13 15.72
N SER A 220 -12.22 -18.57 14.82
CA SER A 220 -13.02 -19.36 13.86
C SER A 220 -12.14 -20.21 12.91
N LEU A 221 -10.94 -19.73 12.57
CA LEU A 221 -9.96 -20.45 11.75
C LEU A 221 -9.20 -21.49 12.58
N MET A 222 -8.83 -21.14 13.81
CA MET A 222 -8.08 -22.03 14.70
C MET A 222 -8.89 -23.26 15.12
N VAL A 223 -10.19 -23.12 15.35
CA VAL A 223 -11.10 -24.26 15.61
C VAL A 223 -11.06 -25.29 14.47
N LYS A 224 -10.80 -24.86 13.23
CA LYS A 224 -10.65 -25.73 12.07
C LYS A 224 -9.22 -26.26 11.87
N GLY A 225 -8.29 -25.90 12.74
CA GLY A 225 -6.89 -26.30 12.65
C GLY A 225 -6.10 -25.65 11.53
N ALA A 226 -6.56 -24.51 11.00
CA ALA A 226 -5.85 -23.77 9.98
C ALA A 226 -4.52 -23.20 10.51
N LYS A 227 -3.49 -23.14 9.68
CA LYS A 227 -2.28 -22.35 9.91
C LYS A 227 -2.35 -21.07 9.08
N GLY A 228 -1.58 -20.04 9.44
CA GLY A 228 -1.66 -18.80 8.68
C GLY A 228 -0.54 -17.81 8.97
N ILE A 229 -0.64 -16.68 8.29
CA ILE A 229 0.29 -15.58 8.42
C ILE A 229 -0.46 -14.25 8.48
N LEU A 230 -0.10 -13.42 9.45
CA LEU A 230 -0.63 -12.06 9.62
C LEU A 230 0.44 -11.04 9.25
N ALA A 231 0.05 -9.94 8.63
CA ALA A 231 0.95 -8.80 8.42
C ALA A 231 0.62 -7.66 9.37
N THR A 232 1.65 -6.99 9.89
CA THR A 232 1.48 -5.72 10.61
C THR A 232 1.01 -4.62 9.65
N VAL A 233 0.32 -3.62 10.18
CA VAL A 233 -0.05 -2.41 9.42
C VAL A 233 1.21 -1.61 9.15
N PRO A 234 1.49 -1.24 7.89
CA PRO A 234 2.66 -0.44 7.53
C PRO A 234 2.58 0.99 8.06
N ASP A 235 3.72 1.66 8.12
CA ASP A 235 3.77 3.09 8.34
C ASP A 235 3.28 3.83 7.10
N ILE A 236 2.00 4.20 7.09
CA ILE A 236 1.38 4.87 5.94
C ILE A 236 1.91 6.28 5.72
N SER A 237 2.43 6.93 6.76
CA SER A 237 2.97 8.30 6.66
C SER A 237 4.21 8.40 5.78
N GLU A 238 4.89 7.28 5.53
CA GLU A 238 6.05 7.20 4.65
C GLU A 238 5.69 7.10 3.15
N LEU A 239 4.41 6.90 2.84
CA LEU A 239 3.93 6.78 1.46
C LEU A 239 4.02 8.10 0.70
N PRO A 240 4.27 8.06 -0.62
CA PRO A 240 4.37 9.26 -1.46
C PRO A 240 3.16 10.19 -1.38
N TYR A 241 1.98 9.67 -1.12
CA TYR A 241 0.76 10.46 -0.95
C TYR A 241 0.90 11.54 0.13
N PHE A 242 1.69 11.26 1.17
CA PHE A 242 1.93 12.15 2.32
C PHE A 242 3.28 12.88 2.23
N THR A 243 4.22 12.43 1.39
CA THR A 243 5.60 12.91 1.42
C THR A 243 6.07 13.62 0.15
N THR A 244 5.25 13.63 -0.92
CA THR A 244 5.67 14.18 -2.22
C THR A 244 5.68 15.71 -2.24
N ILE A 245 4.74 16.36 -1.56
CA ILE A 245 4.65 17.81 -1.53
C ILE A 245 5.24 18.31 -0.20
N PRO A 246 6.39 19.00 -0.22
CA PRO A 246 7.01 19.45 1.01
C PRO A 246 6.20 20.59 1.65
N TYR A 247 6.11 20.62 2.99
CA TYR A 247 5.39 21.66 3.75
C TYR A 247 5.82 23.10 3.40
N ASN A 248 7.07 23.28 2.95
CA ASN A 248 7.70 24.54 2.57
C ASN A 248 7.83 24.73 1.05
N GLY A 249 6.95 24.08 0.27
CA GLY A 249 6.97 24.11 -1.20
C GLY A 249 6.53 25.42 -1.84
N LEU A 250 6.12 26.43 -1.07
CA LEU A 250 5.74 27.75 -1.56
C LEU A 250 6.98 28.58 -1.90
N ASN A 251 7.43 28.51 -3.15
CA ASN A 251 8.64 29.22 -3.61
C ASN A 251 8.26 30.62 -4.15
N LEU A 252 8.68 31.68 -3.47
CA LEU A 252 8.27 33.07 -3.72
C LEU A 252 9.36 33.90 -4.38
N THR A 253 8.95 34.69 -5.37
CA THR A 253 9.73 35.86 -5.86
C THR A 253 9.62 37.02 -4.89
N ALA A 254 10.48 38.06 -5.06
CA ALA A 254 10.44 39.28 -4.22
C ALA A 254 9.05 39.95 -4.25
N ASP A 255 8.46 40.08 -5.44
CA ASP A 255 7.15 40.74 -5.61
C ASP A 255 6.02 39.93 -4.94
N LYS A 256 6.05 38.60 -5.08
CA LYS A 256 5.07 37.71 -4.43
C LYS A 256 5.20 37.72 -2.91
N ALA A 257 6.44 37.70 -2.39
CA ALA A 257 6.69 37.80 -0.96
C ALA A 257 6.19 39.15 -0.40
N ALA A 258 6.47 40.26 -1.10
CA ALA A 258 5.99 41.60 -0.72
C ALA A 258 4.45 41.66 -0.71
N SER A 259 3.80 41.12 -1.74
CA SER A 259 2.33 41.06 -1.84
C SER A 259 1.68 40.27 -0.71
N LEU A 260 2.23 39.10 -0.38
CA LEU A 260 1.75 38.26 0.74
C LEU A 260 2.00 38.99 2.08
N ASN A 261 3.12 39.65 2.26
CA ASN A 261 3.43 40.40 3.47
C ASN A 261 2.44 41.56 3.69
N GLN A 262 1.94 42.21 2.62
CA GLN A 262 0.87 43.22 2.77
C GLN A 262 -0.42 42.63 3.36
N ILE A 263 -0.73 41.38 3.02
CA ILE A 263 -1.94 40.70 3.48
C ILE A 263 -1.75 40.17 4.89
N PHE A 264 -0.62 39.50 5.17
CA PHE A 264 -0.45 38.66 6.35
C PHE A 264 0.37 39.29 7.49
N ASN A 265 1.20 40.32 7.25
CA ASN A 265 1.91 41.01 8.34
C ASN A 265 0.97 41.57 9.44
N PRO A 266 -0.23 42.09 9.11
CA PRO A 266 -1.16 42.57 10.15
C PRO A 266 -1.58 41.49 11.16
N ILE A 267 -1.46 40.19 10.79
CA ILE A 267 -1.77 39.07 11.67
C ILE A 267 -0.52 38.32 12.14
N GLY A 268 0.68 38.92 11.96
CA GLY A 268 1.94 38.40 12.47
C GLY A 268 2.60 37.30 11.60
N ILE A 269 2.10 37.07 10.38
CA ILE A 269 2.69 36.07 9.46
C ILE A 269 3.52 36.86 8.41
N SER A 270 4.79 36.44 8.22
CA SER A 270 5.72 37.06 7.26
C SER A 270 6.31 36.05 6.28
N PHE A 271 6.63 36.50 5.07
CA PHE A 271 7.20 35.69 3.99
C PHE A 271 8.53 36.27 3.52
N GLN A 272 9.39 35.39 3.02
CA GLN A 272 10.68 35.72 2.45
C GLN A 272 10.80 35.26 1.00
N VAL A 273 11.79 35.75 0.28
CA VAL A 273 12.14 35.25 -1.05
C VAL A 273 12.65 33.83 -0.94
N GLY A 274 12.23 32.93 -1.85
CA GLY A 274 12.58 31.54 -1.85
C GLY A 274 11.52 30.65 -1.17
N PRO A 275 11.90 29.48 -0.64
CA PRO A 275 10.98 28.54 -0.03
C PRO A 275 10.31 29.09 1.24
N ASN A 276 9.00 28.91 1.32
CA ASN A 276 8.19 29.24 2.50
C ASN A 276 7.22 28.11 2.80
N PRO A 277 6.84 27.91 4.08
CA PRO A 277 5.72 27.05 4.42
C PRO A 277 4.42 27.53 3.78
N PHE A 278 3.57 26.58 3.40
CA PHE A 278 2.21 26.91 2.97
C PHE A 278 1.38 27.44 4.14
N ILE A 279 0.29 28.13 3.80
CA ILE A 279 -0.74 28.58 4.76
C ILE A 279 -1.84 27.53 4.80
N ILE A 280 -2.25 27.17 6.00
CA ILE A 280 -3.33 26.22 6.29
C ILE A 280 -4.40 26.87 7.17
N GLU A 281 -5.61 26.34 7.09
CA GLU A 281 -6.66 26.59 8.06
C GLU A 281 -6.29 25.92 9.39
N ASP A 282 -6.48 26.63 10.49
CA ASP A 282 -6.32 26.10 11.85
C ASP A 282 -7.31 26.79 12.78
N PRO A 283 -8.54 26.27 12.87
CA PRO A 283 -9.59 26.87 13.69
C PRO A 283 -9.23 26.92 15.19
N ALA A 284 -8.30 26.08 15.65
CA ALA A 284 -7.92 26.01 17.07
C ALA A 284 -7.13 27.22 17.54
N ILE A 285 -6.45 27.95 16.62
CA ILE A 285 -5.62 29.09 16.99
C ILE A 285 -6.47 30.34 17.33
N GLY A 286 -7.73 30.38 16.90
CA GLY A 286 -8.57 31.57 17.01
C GLY A 286 -8.17 32.68 16.02
N GLY A 287 -8.73 33.90 16.18
CA GLY A 287 -8.45 35.01 15.27
C GLY A 287 -8.91 34.74 13.85
N PHE A 288 -7.98 34.79 12.88
CA PHE A 288 -8.29 34.53 11.48
C PHE A 288 -8.30 33.01 11.14
N GLY A 289 -7.97 32.13 12.12
CA GLY A 289 -8.00 30.69 11.95
C GLY A 289 -7.02 30.17 10.89
N VAL A 290 -5.85 30.83 10.72
CA VAL A 290 -4.84 30.45 9.72
C VAL A 290 -3.44 30.55 10.30
N ARG A 291 -2.56 29.65 9.85
CA ARG A 291 -1.12 29.66 10.19
C ARG A 291 -0.25 29.12 9.06
N LYS A 292 1.03 29.33 9.17
CA LYS A 292 2.01 28.59 8.37
C LYS A 292 2.07 27.13 8.82
N MET A 293 2.27 26.23 7.87
CA MET A 293 2.69 24.87 8.18
C MET A 293 4.03 24.82 8.91
N VAL A 294 4.24 23.79 9.69
CA VAL A 294 5.51 23.51 10.35
C VAL A 294 6.14 22.23 9.78
N GLU A 295 7.44 22.04 10.04
CA GLU A 295 8.15 20.86 9.60
C GLU A 295 7.53 19.59 10.23
N GLY A 296 7.32 18.57 9.40
CA GLY A 296 6.67 17.31 9.78
C GLY A 296 5.19 17.24 9.41
N GLU A 297 4.53 18.37 9.14
CA GLU A 297 3.17 18.37 8.60
C GLU A 297 3.16 17.98 7.12
N CYS A 298 2.08 17.33 6.69
CA CYS A 298 1.94 16.78 5.36
C CYS A 298 0.95 17.57 4.50
N VAL A 299 1.33 17.85 3.26
CA VAL A 299 0.37 18.22 2.20
C VAL A 299 0.03 16.97 1.40
N LEU A 300 -1.25 16.65 1.32
CA LEU A 300 -1.72 15.43 0.66
C LEU A 300 -1.62 15.53 -0.87
N LEU A 301 -1.26 14.43 -1.53
CA LEU A 301 -1.15 14.39 -2.99
C LEU A 301 -2.50 14.64 -3.71
N ALA A 302 -3.61 14.55 -2.98
CA ALA A 302 -4.95 14.89 -3.47
C ALA A 302 -5.17 16.40 -3.74
N VAL A 303 -4.27 17.26 -3.25
CA VAL A 303 -4.40 18.71 -3.46
C VAL A 303 -4.43 19.05 -4.96
N PRO A 304 -5.35 19.89 -5.42
CA PRO A 304 -5.42 20.27 -6.83
C PRO A 304 -4.24 21.17 -7.21
N LEU A 305 -3.17 20.62 -7.78
CA LEU A 305 -1.91 21.31 -8.08
C LEU A 305 -2.09 22.55 -8.96
N ASP A 306 -3.06 22.56 -9.87
CA ASP A 306 -3.35 23.75 -10.68
C ASP A 306 -3.90 24.90 -9.81
N SER A 307 -4.66 24.57 -8.75
CA SER A 307 -5.12 25.55 -7.75
C SER A 307 -3.97 26.14 -6.94
N VAL A 308 -2.98 25.32 -6.61
CA VAL A 308 -1.75 25.78 -5.93
C VAL A 308 -0.94 26.70 -6.83
N LYS A 309 -0.72 26.29 -8.09
CA LYS A 309 0.14 27.02 -9.04
C LYS A 309 -0.47 28.33 -9.53
N CYS A 310 -1.77 28.35 -9.83
CA CYS A 310 -2.43 29.42 -10.56
C CYS A 310 -3.46 30.19 -9.75
N TYR A 311 -4.05 29.57 -8.73
CA TYR A 311 -5.14 30.16 -7.96
C TYR A 311 -4.77 30.44 -6.50
N GLN A 312 -3.46 30.47 -6.19
CA GLN A 312 -2.91 30.90 -4.90
C GLN A 312 -3.39 30.06 -3.69
N MET A 313 -3.83 28.84 -3.92
CA MET A 313 -4.16 27.89 -2.87
C MET A 313 -2.89 27.50 -2.09
N GLY A 314 -2.97 27.46 -0.76
CA GLY A 314 -1.80 27.27 0.12
C GLY A 314 -0.98 28.56 0.34
N SER A 315 -1.42 29.71 -0.20
CA SER A 315 -0.79 31.03 0.01
C SER A 315 -1.83 32.06 0.40
N VAL A 316 -2.47 32.79 -0.54
CA VAL A 316 -3.55 33.76 -0.23
C VAL A 316 -4.79 32.99 0.30
N PHE A 317 -5.11 31.89 -0.31
CA PHE A 317 -6.18 31.00 0.11
C PHE A 317 -5.57 29.79 0.85
N PRO A 318 -5.75 29.66 2.17
CA PRO A 318 -5.19 28.56 2.95
C PRO A 318 -5.57 27.19 2.40
N PHE A 319 -4.72 26.19 2.61
CA PHE A 319 -5.18 24.81 2.44
C PHE A 319 -6.25 24.51 3.47
N ARG A 320 -7.33 23.88 3.02
CA ARG A 320 -8.36 23.34 3.90
C ARG A 320 -7.85 22.07 4.54
N ASP A 321 -8.42 21.76 5.68
CA ASP A 321 -8.13 20.59 6.51
C ASP A 321 -8.03 19.29 5.71
N GLU A 322 -8.96 19.07 4.78
CA GLU A 322 -8.99 17.87 3.92
C GLU A 322 -7.74 17.63 3.04
N PHE A 323 -6.85 18.61 2.92
CA PHE A 323 -5.63 18.53 2.10
C PHE A 323 -4.33 18.49 2.91
N VAL A 324 -4.42 18.48 4.23
CA VAL A 324 -3.26 18.53 5.11
C VAL A 324 -3.40 17.54 6.26
N LEU A 325 -2.27 17.15 6.84
CA LEU A 325 -2.23 16.49 8.15
C LEU A 325 -1.29 17.29 9.04
N THR A 326 -1.78 17.66 10.19
CA THR A 326 -1.03 18.32 11.27
C THR A 326 -0.16 17.31 12.02
N LEU A 327 0.76 17.80 12.86
CA LEU A 327 1.59 16.93 13.70
C LEU A 327 0.74 16.09 14.66
N ASP A 328 -0.26 16.67 15.29
CA ASP A 328 -1.13 15.97 16.25
C ASP A 328 -1.90 14.83 15.59
N GLU A 329 -2.40 15.04 14.36
CA GLU A 329 -3.10 14.02 13.58
C GLU A 329 -2.16 12.91 13.11
N MET A 330 -0.93 13.27 12.73
CA MET A 330 0.10 12.30 12.38
C MET A 330 0.46 11.43 13.59
N ASP A 331 0.61 12.03 14.77
CA ASP A 331 0.87 11.32 16.02
C ASP A 331 -0.30 10.39 16.39
N GLU A 332 -1.54 10.83 16.20
CA GLU A 332 -2.73 9.99 16.43
C GLU A 332 -2.73 8.76 15.50
N ILE A 333 -2.44 8.96 14.21
CA ILE A 333 -2.35 7.88 13.22
C ILE A 333 -1.25 6.89 13.61
N GLN A 334 -0.05 7.37 13.97
CA GLN A 334 1.08 6.53 14.37
C GLN A 334 0.77 5.74 15.66
N ALA A 335 0.16 6.38 16.64
CA ALA A 335 -0.27 5.71 17.86
C ALA A 335 -1.28 4.60 17.56
N ARG A 336 -2.25 4.83 16.67
CA ARG A 336 -3.24 3.84 16.27
C ARG A 336 -2.62 2.66 15.52
N ILE A 337 -1.69 2.91 14.59
CA ILE A 337 -0.93 1.85 13.90
C ILE A 337 -0.17 0.99 14.91
N SER A 338 0.49 1.62 15.88
CA SER A 338 1.21 0.90 16.93
C SER A 338 0.30 -0.01 17.75
N GLN A 339 -0.89 0.48 18.12
CA GLN A 339 -1.88 -0.29 18.87
C GLN A 339 -2.42 -1.48 18.05
N TYR A 340 -2.73 -1.30 16.76
CA TYR A 340 -3.14 -2.40 15.89
C TYR A 340 -2.04 -3.45 15.73
N ASN A 341 -0.80 -3.02 15.56
CA ASN A 341 0.34 -3.91 15.42
C ASN A 341 0.61 -4.72 16.69
N ALA A 342 0.35 -4.14 17.87
CA ALA A 342 0.39 -4.87 19.13
C ALA A 342 -0.70 -5.97 19.17
N VAL A 343 -1.94 -5.67 18.78
CA VAL A 343 -3.04 -6.65 18.70
C VAL A 343 -2.69 -7.78 17.70
N ILE A 344 -2.24 -7.44 16.49
CA ILE A 344 -1.88 -8.43 15.45
C ILE A 344 -0.76 -9.35 15.96
N SER A 345 0.28 -8.78 16.56
CA SER A 345 1.43 -9.54 17.08
C SER A 345 1.02 -10.46 18.23
N GLN A 346 0.17 -9.97 19.13
CA GLN A 346 -0.34 -10.78 20.25
C GLN A 346 -1.18 -11.95 19.74
N LEU A 347 -2.14 -11.71 18.83
CA LEU A 347 -2.98 -12.77 18.26
C LEU A 347 -2.18 -13.81 17.49
N ALA A 348 -1.17 -13.38 16.75
CA ALA A 348 -0.28 -14.30 16.04
C ALA A 348 0.53 -15.17 17.02
N ASN A 349 1.05 -14.58 18.09
CA ASN A 349 1.80 -15.32 19.12
C ASN A 349 0.91 -16.32 19.83
N ASP A 350 -0.26 -15.92 20.30
CA ASP A 350 -1.20 -16.78 21.05
C ASP A 350 -1.69 -17.96 20.23
N ASN A 351 -1.79 -17.80 18.92
CA ASN A 351 -2.27 -18.82 17.99
C ASN A 351 -1.13 -19.52 17.21
N ASN A 352 0.13 -19.29 17.57
CA ASN A 352 1.31 -19.86 16.92
C ASN A 352 1.36 -19.62 15.40
N LEU A 353 0.90 -18.45 14.93
CA LEU A 353 0.89 -18.02 13.54
C LEU A 353 2.19 -17.32 13.14
N ALA A 354 2.47 -17.25 11.84
CA ALA A 354 3.54 -16.42 11.30
C ALA A 354 3.17 -14.94 11.30
N VAL A 355 4.19 -14.06 11.38
CA VAL A 355 4.01 -12.60 11.25
C VAL A 355 4.96 -12.06 10.20
N VAL A 356 4.43 -11.18 9.35
CA VAL A 356 5.21 -10.30 8.48
C VAL A 356 5.29 -8.93 9.12
N ASP A 357 6.49 -8.45 9.35
CA ASP A 357 6.73 -7.07 9.77
C ASP A 357 6.67 -6.11 8.56
N ALA A 358 5.44 -5.84 8.10
CA ALA A 358 5.21 -4.92 7.01
C ALA A 358 5.55 -3.47 7.41
N TYR A 359 5.43 -3.12 8.70
CA TYR A 359 5.83 -1.81 9.21
C TYR A 359 7.31 -1.52 8.95
N SER A 360 8.19 -2.41 9.35
CA SER A 360 9.63 -2.27 9.09
C SER A 360 9.98 -2.42 7.61
N PHE A 361 9.23 -3.22 6.85
CA PHE A 361 9.45 -3.37 5.42
C PHE A 361 9.23 -2.04 4.66
N TYR A 362 8.14 -1.31 4.94
CA TYR A 362 7.88 -0.01 4.31
C TYR A 362 8.94 1.03 4.70
N LYS A 363 9.42 1.03 5.95
CA LYS A 363 10.54 1.88 6.37
C LYS A 363 11.85 1.58 5.61
N LYS A 364 12.14 0.31 5.36
CA LYS A 364 13.28 -0.09 4.51
C LYS A 364 13.11 0.40 3.07
N LEU A 365 11.91 0.27 2.50
CA LEU A 365 11.63 0.82 1.18
C LEU A 365 11.78 2.35 1.13
N LYS A 366 11.37 3.07 2.17
CA LYS A 366 11.59 4.53 2.25
C LYS A 366 13.07 4.88 2.19
N SER A 367 13.90 4.15 2.93
CA SER A 367 15.36 4.37 2.96
C SER A 367 16.06 3.91 1.66
N GLY A 368 15.36 3.19 0.81
CA GLY A 368 15.92 2.54 -0.38
C GLY A 368 16.43 1.13 -0.10
N MET A 369 15.95 0.18 -0.90
CA MET A 369 16.30 -1.23 -0.80
C MET A 369 16.96 -1.71 -2.09
N MET A 370 18.20 -2.21 -1.99
CA MET A 370 18.89 -2.81 -3.11
C MET A 370 18.41 -4.25 -3.31
N TYR A 371 17.87 -4.56 -4.48
CA TYR A 371 17.45 -5.91 -4.87
C TYR A 371 17.98 -6.24 -6.26
N ASN A 372 18.82 -7.28 -6.37
CA ASN A 372 19.47 -7.69 -7.61
C ASN A 372 20.13 -6.52 -8.39
N GLY A 373 20.79 -5.60 -7.68
CA GLY A 373 21.48 -4.46 -8.28
C GLY A 373 20.59 -3.27 -8.66
N ILE A 374 19.27 -3.35 -8.39
CA ILE A 374 18.34 -2.26 -8.64
C ILE A 374 17.93 -1.66 -7.29
N ASN A 375 18.08 -0.34 -7.15
CA ASN A 375 17.57 0.36 -5.97
C ASN A 375 16.06 0.58 -6.11
N MET A 376 15.31 0.15 -5.11
CA MET A 376 13.86 0.29 -5.03
C MET A 376 13.50 1.12 -3.81
N SER A 377 12.58 2.06 -3.97
CA SER A 377 12.18 2.95 -2.87
C SER A 377 10.71 3.37 -2.99
N LEU A 378 10.21 4.07 -1.96
CA LEU A 378 8.92 4.71 -1.97
C LEU A 378 8.94 6.07 -2.70
N THR A 379 10.05 6.49 -3.33
CA THR A 379 10.09 7.75 -4.07
C THR A 379 9.04 7.76 -5.18
N PHE A 380 8.17 8.77 -5.19
CA PHE A 380 7.06 8.86 -6.14
C PHE A 380 7.55 8.78 -7.58
N VAL A 381 6.87 8.03 -8.42
CA VAL A 381 7.17 7.77 -9.83
C VAL A 381 8.50 7.01 -10.05
N SER A 382 9.61 7.49 -9.50
CA SER A 382 10.95 6.99 -9.82
C SER A 382 11.44 5.84 -8.92
N GLY A 383 10.84 5.65 -7.74
CA GLY A 383 11.27 4.62 -6.79
C GLY A 383 10.89 3.19 -7.16
N GLY A 384 9.92 3.04 -8.04
CA GLY A 384 9.50 1.78 -8.64
C GLY A 384 8.70 0.84 -7.75
N ALA A 385 8.51 1.14 -6.45
CA ALA A 385 7.76 0.31 -5.53
C ALA A 385 6.32 0.75 -5.32
N VAL A 386 6.01 2.04 -5.49
CA VAL A 386 4.66 2.60 -5.30
C VAL A 386 4.06 3.03 -6.62
N SER A 387 2.76 2.79 -6.79
CA SER A 387 1.99 3.10 -7.98
C SER A 387 1.66 4.59 -8.10
N LEU A 388 1.04 5.00 -9.20
CA LEU A 388 0.81 6.41 -9.52
C LEU A 388 -0.26 7.09 -8.65
N ASP A 389 -0.95 6.35 -7.79
CA ASP A 389 -1.83 6.90 -6.75
C ASP A 389 -1.06 7.37 -5.50
N GLY A 390 0.21 7.00 -5.38
CA GLY A 390 1.06 7.35 -4.24
C GLY A 390 0.79 6.57 -2.97
N LEU A 391 -0.13 5.60 -2.99
CA LEU A 391 -0.61 4.84 -1.82
C LEU A 391 -0.30 3.35 -1.93
N HIS A 392 -0.60 2.72 -3.07
CA HIS A 392 -0.55 1.29 -3.25
C HIS A 392 0.72 0.85 -3.96
N LEU A 393 1.11 -0.41 -3.77
CA LEU A 393 2.33 -0.94 -4.36
C LEU A 393 2.15 -1.24 -5.86
N THR A 394 3.23 -1.07 -6.62
CA THR A 394 3.33 -1.56 -8.01
C THR A 394 3.41 -3.09 -8.01
N PRO A 395 3.29 -3.77 -9.19
CA PRO A 395 3.61 -5.19 -9.32
C PRO A 395 4.96 -5.58 -8.69
N ARG A 396 5.97 -4.74 -8.86
CA ARG A 396 7.30 -4.95 -8.27
C ARG A 396 7.28 -4.78 -6.74
N GLY A 397 6.60 -3.76 -6.24
CA GLY A 397 6.41 -3.55 -4.80
C GLY A 397 5.68 -4.72 -4.15
N ASN A 398 4.61 -5.22 -4.77
CA ASN A 398 3.87 -6.40 -4.29
C ASN A 398 4.74 -7.67 -4.32
N ALA A 399 5.59 -7.85 -5.34
CA ALA A 399 6.51 -9.00 -5.37
C ALA A 399 7.58 -8.93 -4.26
N LEU A 400 8.05 -7.74 -3.89
CA LEU A 400 8.94 -7.56 -2.75
C LEU A 400 8.23 -7.87 -1.43
N LEU A 401 7.01 -7.38 -1.24
CA LEU A 401 6.20 -7.67 -0.05
C LEU A 401 5.85 -9.17 0.03
N ALA A 402 5.48 -9.80 -1.08
CA ALA A 402 5.24 -11.24 -1.14
C ALA A 402 6.47 -12.04 -0.70
N ASN A 403 7.68 -11.59 -1.04
CA ASN A 403 8.90 -12.22 -0.57
C ASN A 403 9.09 -12.12 0.95
N GLU A 404 8.66 -11.03 1.59
CA GLU A 404 8.67 -10.94 3.06
C GLU A 404 7.67 -11.93 3.69
N PHE A 405 6.47 -12.08 3.10
CA PHE A 405 5.52 -13.12 3.51
C PHE A 405 6.14 -14.52 3.38
N ILE A 406 6.72 -14.84 2.22
CA ILE A 406 7.33 -16.15 1.97
C ILE A 406 8.49 -16.43 2.94
N ARG A 407 9.35 -15.45 3.22
CA ARG A 407 10.43 -15.60 4.22
C ARG A 407 9.89 -15.91 5.61
N SER A 408 8.85 -15.19 6.03
CA SER A 408 8.20 -15.43 7.32
C SER A 408 7.52 -16.79 7.39
N ILE A 409 6.85 -17.23 6.32
CA ILE A 409 6.28 -18.58 6.19
C ILE A 409 7.38 -19.64 6.30
N ASN A 410 8.45 -19.49 5.52
CA ASN A 410 9.56 -20.43 5.51
C ASN A 410 10.21 -20.58 6.89
N THR A 411 10.42 -19.44 7.56
CA THR A 411 11.03 -19.43 8.90
C THR A 411 10.12 -20.05 9.94
N LYS A 412 8.83 -19.71 9.95
CA LYS A 412 7.87 -20.16 10.96
C LYS A 412 7.54 -21.66 10.83
N TYR A 413 7.40 -22.12 9.60
CA TYR A 413 6.82 -23.44 9.29
C TYR A 413 7.84 -24.43 8.68
N ASN A 414 9.13 -24.13 8.76
CA ASN A 414 10.20 -24.96 8.21
C ASN A 414 9.95 -25.34 6.74
N SER A 415 9.35 -24.42 5.96
CA SER A 415 9.08 -24.61 4.55
C SER A 415 10.20 -24.05 3.66
N THR A 416 10.19 -24.42 2.38
CA THR A 416 11.12 -23.90 1.36
C THR A 416 10.33 -23.42 0.15
N VAL A 417 9.30 -22.61 0.39
CA VAL A 417 8.54 -21.94 -0.67
C VAL A 417 9.49 -21.00 -1.43
N PRO A 418 9.60 -21.13 -2.75
CA PRO A 418 10.53 -20.30 -3.54
C PRO A 418 10.16 -18.82 -3.50
N LEU A 419 11.17 -17.95 -3.46
CA LEU A 419 10.97 -16.51 -3.59
C LEU A 419 10.68 -16.11 -5.04
N LEU A 420 9.97 -15.00 -5.21
CA LEU A 420 9.75 -14.34 -6.49
C LEU A 420 11.01 -13.56 -6.92
N ASN A 421 11.28 -13.53 -8.22
CA ASN A 421 12.22 -12.56 -8.77
C ASN A 421 11.51 -11.22 -8.93
N ALA A 422 11.60 -10.32 -7.96
CA ALA A 422 10.90 -9.05 -7.99
C ALA A 422 11.32 -8.14 -9.16
N THR A 423 12.51 -8.33 -9.75
CA THR A 423 12.94 -7.56 -10.93
C THR A 423 12.22 -7.95 -12.22
N SER A 424 11.58 -9.11 -12.28
CA SER A 424 10.75 -9.51 -13.41
C SER A 424 9.38 -8.80 -13.45
N PHE A 425 9.00 -8.15 -12.35
CA PHE A 425 7.78 -7.38 -12.27
C PHE A 425 8.05 -5.90 -12.59
N ARG A 426 7.07 -5.24 -13.20
CA ARG A 426 7.20 -3.82 -13.50
C ARG A 426 7.11 -2.94 -12.24
N GLY A 427 7.84 -1.84 -12.24
CA GLY A 427 7.53 -0.65 -11.46
C GLY A 427 6.63 0.29 -12.24
N THR A 428 6.82 1.61 -12.07
CA THR A 428 6.15 2.62 -12.90
C THR A 428 6.58 2.50 -14.36
N ARG A 429 5.63 2.56 -15.30
CA ARG A 429 5.91 2.62 -16.74
C ARG A 429 6.10 4.07 -17.17
N PHE A 430 7.17 4.33 -17.89
CA PHE A 430 7.42 5.61 -18.55
C PHE A 430 6.91 5.55 -19.99
N PRO A 431 6.39 6.69 -20.53
CA PRO A 431 5.93 6.79 -21.92
C PRO A 431 7.01 6.46 -22.93
#